data_a1b87979cc2e9cad3aac83dbad44437b
#
_entry.id   a1b87979cc2e9cad3aac83dbad44437b
#
_cell.length_a   1.000
_cell.length_b   1.000
_cell.length_c   1.000
_cell.angle_alpha   90.00
_cell.angle_beta   90.00
_cell.angle_gamma   90.00
#
_symmetry.space_group_name_H-M   'P 1'
#
loop_
_entity.id
_entity.type
_entity.pdbx_description
1 polymer ?
#
loop_
_entity_poly.entity_id
_entity_poly.type
_entity_poly.pdbx_seq_one_letter_code
_entity_poly.pdbx_strand_id
1 'polypeptide(L)'
;MTDIHLFVQEGCRPCMYAETQLKKVEGWENVVTITNAKENGEWSEFAKQCGVQATPTLVALTDGNIVATKAGSQDMTSDFWRATVEKHGNV
;
A
#
# COMPACT_ATOMS: atom_id res chain seq x y z
N MET A 1 15.33 6.42 -4.31
CA MET A 1 14.52 5.23 -4.61
C MET A 1 13.23 5.29 -3.81
N THR A 2 12.10 5.02 -4.43
CA THR A 2 10.80 5.10 -3.77
C THR A 2 10.26 3.71 -3.47
N ASP A 3 9.93 3.46 -2.22
CA ASP A 3 9.29 2.22 -1.78
C ASP A 3 7.83 2.49 -1.51
N ILE A 4 6.95 1.66 -2.06
CA ILE A 4 5.51 1.81 -1.90
C ILE A 4 4.97 0.60 -1.16
N HIS A 5 4.33 0.85 -0.02
CA HIS A 5 3.74 -0.18 0.81
C HIS A 5 2.24 -0.01 0.88
N LEU A 6 1.52 -1.08 0.61
CA LEU A 6 0.09 -1.16 0.86
C LEU A 6 -0.08 -1.91 2.19
N PHE A 7 -0.46 -1.18 3.22
CA PHE A 7 -0.69 -1.76 4.54
C PHE A 7 -2.07 -2.38 4.60
N VAL A 8 -2.12 -3.64 4.95
CA VAL A 8 -3.36 -4.42 5.04
C VAL A 8 -3.41 -5.15 6.37
N GLN A 9 -4.57 -5.73 6.69
CA GLN A 9 -4.68 -6.62 7.85
C GLN A 9 -5.64 -7.74 7.53
N GLU A 10 -5.52 -8.83 8.28
CA GLU A 10 -6.37 -10.00 8.11
C GLU A 10 -7.83 -9.65 8.42
N GLY A 11 -8.74 -10.19 7.62
CA GLY A 11 -10.18 -9.95 7.82
C GLY A 11 -10.68 -8.60 7.35
N CYS A 12 -9.84 -7.83 6.69
CA CYS A 12 -10.18 -6.49 6.23
C CYS A 12 -10.75 -6.56 4.81
N ARG A 13 -12.05 -6.36 4.64
CA ARG A 13 -12.69 -6.41 3.32
C ARG A 13 -12.23 -5.29 2.38
N PRO A 14 -12.13 -4.03 2.85
CA PRO A 14 -11.58 -2.98 1.99
C PRO A 14 -10.16 -3.27 1.52
N CYS A 15 -9.36 -3.93 2.37
CA CYS A 15 -8.01 -4.35 2.00
C CYS A 15 -8.05 -5.36 0.86
N MET A 16 -8.97 -6.32 0.93
CA MET A 16 -9.14 -7.34 -0.10
C MET A 16 -9.51 -6.72 -1.44
N TYR A 17 -10.38 -5.71 -1.41
CA TYR A 17 -10.74 -4.97 -2.61
C TYR A 17 -9.51 -4.29 -3.22
N ALA A 18 -8.77 -3.56 -2.39
CA ALA A 18 -7.57 -2.85 -2.85
C ALA A 18 -6.54 -3.81 -3.45
N GLU A 19 -6.29 -4.95 -2.78
CA GLU A 19 -5.36 -5.96 -3.28
C GLU A 19 -5.84 -6.58 -4.59
N THR A 20 -7.14 -6.86 -4.71
CA THR A 20 -7.70 -7.43 -5.93
C THR A 20 -7.51 -6.48 -7.11
N GLN A 21 -7.74 -5.19 -6.89
CA GLN A 21 -7.54 -4.20 -7.94
C GLN A 21 -6.07 -4.06 -8.32
N LEU A 22 -5.19 -4.05 -7.32
CA LEU A 22 -3.74 -3.97 -7.54
C LEU A 22 -3.24 -5.15 -8.37
N LYS A 23 -3.68 -6.35 -8.04
CA LYS A 23 -3.21 -7.58 -8.70
C LYS A 23 -3.66 -7.70 -10.16
N LYS A 24 -4.57 -6.85 -10.60
CA LYS A 24 -4.96 -6.77 -12.01
C LYS A 24 -3.91 -6.04 -12.88
N VAL A 25 -2.98 -5.36 -12.25
CA VAL A 25 -1.97 -4.56 -12.94
C VAL A 25 -0.71 -5.40 -13.12
N GLU A 26 -0.29 -5.60 -14.38
CA GLU A 26 0.94 -6.35 -14.65
C GLU A 26 2.15 -5.61 -14.10
N GLY A 27 3.03 -6.35 -13.43
CA GLY A 27 4.25 -5.79 -12.87
C GLY A 27 4.08 -5.13 -11.51
N TRP A 28 2.91 -5.21 -10.90
CA TRP A 28 2.67 -4.55 -9.62
C TRP A 28 3.65 -4.99 -8.53
N GLU A 29 4.09 -6.25 -8.55
CA GLU A 29 4.99 -6.80 -7.52
C GLU A 29 6.35 -6.10 -7.50
N ASN A 30 6.73 -5.50 -8.61
CA ASN A 30 8.01 -4.80 -8.72
C ASN A 30 7.94 -3.39 -8.15
N VAL A 31 6.74 -2.90 -7.84
CA VAL A 31 6.52 -1.51 -7.43
C VAL A 31 5.91 -1.44 -6.03
N VAL A 32 4.92 -2.28 -5.74
CA VAL A 32 4.15 -2.22 -4.49
C VAL A 32 4.42 -3.47 -3.65
N THR A 33 4.72 -3.25 -2.37
CA THR A 33 4.84 -4.33 -1.39
C THR A 33 3.57 -4.35 -0.55
N ILE A 34 2.91 -5.51 -0.48
CA ILE A 34 1.77 -5.69 0.41
C ILE A 34 2.33 -6.01 1.78
N THR A 35 2.05 -5.15 2.76
CA THR A 35 2.65 -5.22 4.09
C THR A 35 1.56 -5.39 5.14
N ASN A 36 1.73 -6.37 6.02
CA ASN A 36 0.80 -6.58 7.11
C ASN A 36 0.99 -5.47 8.16
N ALA A 37 -0.08 -4.75 8.46
CA ALA A 37 -0.04 -3.64 9.42
C ALA A 37 -0.10 -4.12 10.87
N LYS A 38 -0.48 -5.37 11.10
CA LYS A 38 -0.65 -5.91 12.45
C LYS A 38 0.29 -7.08 12.71
N GLU A 39 0.85 -7.12 13.91
CA GLU A 39 1.63 -8.24 14.41
C GLU A 39 1.05 -8.61 15.77
N ASN A 40 0.65 -9.88 15.94
CA ASN A 40 0.07 -10.37 17.19
C ASN A 40 -1.11 -9.53 17.69
N GLY A 41 -1.94 -9.05 16.75
CA GLY A 41 -3.14 -8.26 17.07
C GLY A 41 -2.89 -6.79 17.34
N GLU A 42 -1.64 -6.34 17.27
CA GLU A 42 -1.27 -4.94 17.50
C GLU A 42 -0.64 -4.33 16.24
N TRP A 43 -0.72 -3.00 16.12
CA TRP A 43 -0.05 -2.30 15.03
C TRP A 43 1.45 -2.59 15.08
N SER A 44 2.02 -2.98 13.95
CA SER A 44 3.46 -3.22 13.85
C SER A 44 4.22 -1.92 14.08
N GLU A 45 5.47 -2.03 14.47
CA GLU A 45 6.31 -0.86 14.67
C GLU A 45 6.46 -0.05 13.37
N PHE A 46 6.60 -0.74 12.25
CA PHE A 46 6.71 -0.09 10.95
C PHE A 46 5.42 0.67 10.61
N ALA A 47 4.25 0.07 10.86
CA ALA A 47 2.98 0.74 10.62
C ALA A 47 2.86 2.00 11.48
N LYS A 48 3.28 1.93 12.75
CA LYS A 48 3.29 3.10 13.64
C LYS A 48 4.20 4.20 13.12
N GLN A 49 5.40 3.83 12.66
CA GLN A 49 6.37 4.79 12.12
C GLN A 49 5.81 5.48 10.88
N CYS A 50 5.01 4.77 10.09
CA CYS A 50 4.38 5.33 8.90
C CYS A 50 3.08 6.07 9.18
N GLY A 51 2.66 6.13 10.43
CA GLY A 51 1.43 6.82 10.81
C GLY A 51 0.15 6.11 10.39
N VAL A 52 0.21 4.79 10.18
CA VAL A 52 -0.94 4.00 9.76
C VAL A 52 -1.91 3.84 10.93
N GLN A 53 -3.15 4.29 10.74
CA GLN A 53 -4.19 4.22 11.75
C GLN A 53 -5.38 3.38 11.32
N ALA A 54 -5.40 2.97 10.06
CA ALA A 54 -6.48 2.17 9.48
C ALA A 54 -5.93 1.43 8.27
N THR A 55 -6.64 0.44 7.78
CA THR A 55 -6.27 -0.30 6.57
C THR A 55 -7.45 -0.33 5.59
N PRO A 56 -7.19 -0.32 4.30
CA PRO A 56 -5.88 -0.23 3.68
C PRO A 56 -5.31 1.19 3.73
N THR A 57 -4.01 1.30 3.85
CA THR A 57 -3.32 2.60 3.73
C THR A 57 -2.11 2.41 2.83
N LEU A 58 -1.98 3.28 1.85
CA LEU A 58 -0.84 3.31 0.95
C LEU A 58 0.17 4.32 1.48
N VAL A 59 1.41 3.92 1.58
CA VAL A 59 2.49 4.80 2.02
C VAL A 59 3.64 4.72 1.02
N ALA A 60 4.08 5.85 0.53
CA ALA A 60 5.25 5.94 -0.34
C ALA A 60 6.39 6.56 0.45
N LEU A 61 7.54 5.92 0.40
CA LEU A 61 8.74 6.35 1.13
C LEU A 61 9.88 6.55 0.14
N THR A 62 10.57 7.67 0.25
CA THR A 62 11.78 7.92 -0.52
C THR A 62 12.92 8.12 0.45
N ASP A 63 13.91 7.22 0.38
CA ASP A 63 15.07 7.24 1.27
C ASP A 63 14.67 7.27 2.75
N GLY A 64 13.62 6.51 3.08
CA GLY A 64 13.12 6.38 4.45
C GLY A 64 12.16 7.48 4.88
N ASN A 65 11.91 8.46 4.04
CA ASN A 65 11.01 9.57 4.36
C ASN A 65 9.65 9.40 3.68
N ILE A 66 8.57 9.64 4.43
CA ILE A 66 7.22 9.54 3.89
C ILE A 66 6.99 10.71 2.94
N VAL A 67 6.68 10.40 1.68
CA VAL A 67 6.41 11.43 0.66
C VAL A 67 4.94 11.46 0.24
N ALA A 68 4.20 10.40 0.52
CA ALA A 68 2.77 10.36 0.21
C ALA A 68 2.08 9.30 1.06
N THR A 69 0.83 9.56 1.43
CA THR A 69 -0.02 8.58 2.11
C THR A 69 -1.43 8.67 1.52
N LYS A 70 -2.13 7.54 1.50
CA LYS A 70 -3.51 7.50 1.07
C LYS A 70 -4.23 6.43 1.86
N ALA A 71 -5.23 6.81 2.64
CA ALA A 71 -6.01 5.90 3.46
C ALA A 71 -7.34 5.58 2.78
N GLY A 72 -7.80 4.34 2.96
CA GLY A 72 -9.09 3.88 2.44
C GLY A 72 -9.00 3.33 1.03
N SER A 73 -9.96 2.45 0.70
CA SER A 73 -9.95 1.72 -0.58
C SER A 73 -10.77 2.39 -1.68
N GLN A 74 -11.49 3.46 -1.37
CA GLN A 74 -12.47 4.05 -2.29
C GLN A 74 -11.88 4.41 -3.65
N ASP A 75 -10.68 4.94 -3.65
CA ASP A 75 -10.00 5.37 -4.88
C ASP A 75 -8.94 4.39 -5.36
N MET A 76 -8.81 3.23 -4.69
CA MET A 76 -7.81 2.22 -5.04
C MET A 76 -8.32 1.26 -6.12
N THR A 77 -8.73 1.83 -7.23
CA THR A 77 -9.20 1.08 -8.40
C THR A 77 -8.02 0.56 -9.21
N SER A 78 -8.30 -0.33 -10.18
CA SER A 78 -7.24 -0.81 -11.06
C SER A 78 -6.60 0.33 -11.86
N ASP A 79 -7.37 1.34 -12.22
CA ASP A 79 -6.81 2.51 -12.93
C ASP A 79 -5.86 3.30 -12.04
N PHE A 80 -6.20 3.49 -10.77
CA PHE A 80 -5.32 4.11 -9.78
C PHE A 80 -4.02 3.33 -9.66
N TRP A 81 -4.11 2.01 -9.49
CA TRP A 81 -2.93 1.16 -9.36
C TRP A 81 -2.09 1.14 -10.62
N ARG A 82 -2.72 1.13 -11.79
CA ARG A 82 -2.00 1.18 -13.06
C ARG A 82 -1.17 2.46 -13.16
N ALA A 83 -1.77 3.59 -12.83
CA ALA A 83 -1.06 4.88 -12.83
C ALA A 83 0.09 4.88 -11.83
N THR A 84 -0.12 4.29 -10.65
CA THR A 84 0.90 4.20 -9.60
C THR A 84 2.07 3.33 -10.05
N VAL A 85 1.78 2.17 -10.63
CA VAL A 85 2.81 1.25 -11.12
C VAL A 85 3.60 1.87 -12.26
N GLU A 86 2.92 2.54 -13.19
CA GLU A 86 3.59 3.21 -14.31
C GLU A 86 4.49 4.35 -13.83
N LYS A 87 4.02 5.14 -12.88
CA LYS A 87 4.76 6.28 -12.36
C LYS A 87 6.04 5.85 -11.64
N HIS A 88 5.98 4.78 -10.86
CA HIS A 88 7.09 4.35 -10.02
C HIS A 88 7.85 3.14 -10.57
N GLY A 89 7.33 2.52 -11.62
CA GLY A 89 7.98 1.38 -12.26
C GLY A 89 8.94 1.75 -13.38
N ASN A 90 8.90 2.98 -13.85
CA ASN A 90 9.76 3.47 -14.94
C ASN A 90 11.01 4.11 -14.35
N VAL A 91 11.94 3.28 -14.02
CA VAL A 91 13.22 3.75 -13.49
C VAL A 91 14.31 3.51 -14.49
#